data_02dde9e8e0348e42f0a09210e8b1bdda
#
_entry.id   02dde9e8e0348e42f0a09210e8b1bdda
#
_cell.length_a   1.000
_cell.length_b   1.000
_cell.length_c   1.000
_cell.angle_alpha   90.00
_cell.angle_beta   90.00
_cell.angle_gamma   90.00
#
_symmetry.space_group_name_H-M   'P 1'
#
loop_
_entity.id
_entity.type
_entity.pdbx_description
1 polymer ?
#
loop_
_entity_poly.entity_id
_entity_poly.type
_entity_poly.pdbx_seq_one_letter_code
_entity_poly.pdbx_strand_id
1 'polypeptide(L)'
;MTDIDLKKRKLKMKLYINVACDILEIPTPYIHYRIPKGEPNNLGVTYKKGDYYHIYLNSEYENEAILYNACMHECRHVYQSMVCERKDAYLIEPKEVIDSWIENFMTYKDVFNKNYELQPVELDAYAFGDYVFNTMYNQEVIPRKEPLRTPLIKKMKELEMDYPKDLVIDIAKDYFKMDV
;
A
#
# COMPACT_ATOMS: atom_id res chain seq x y z
N MET A 1 23.92 -3.40 -8.51
CA MET A 1 23.59 -2.45 -7.40
C MET A 1 24.67 -2.60 -6.34
N THR A 2 25.27 -1.52 -5.87
CA THR A 2 26.28 -1.56 -4.79
C THR A 2 25.58 -1.70 -3.41
N ASP A 3 26.35 -2.11 -2.38
CA ASP A 3 25.83 -2.17 -1.00
C ASP A 3 25.34 -0.79 -0.49
N ILE A 4 25.99 0.28 -0.95
CA ILE A 4 25.60 1.66 -0.61
C ILE A 4 24.27 2.01 -1.24
N ASP A 5 24.05 1.64 -2.50
CA ASP A 5 22.78 1.89 -3.21
C ASP A 5 21.64 1.11 -2.54
N LEU A 6 21.89 -0.15 -2.17
CA LEU A 6 20.89 -0.97 -1.47
C LEU A 6 20.51 -0.38 -0.11
N LYS A 7 21.49 0.16 0.66
CA LYS A 7 21.20 0.84 1.93
C LYS A 7 20.36 2.09 1.73
N LYS A 8 20.67 2.93 0.74
CA LYS A 8 19.89 4.13 0.41
C LYS A 8 18.47 3.77 -0.01
N ARG A 9 18.31 2.74 -0.83
CA ARG A 9 17.00 2.24 -1.27
C ARG A 9 16.15 1.76 -0.10
N LYS A 10 16.70 0.94 0.80
CA LYS A 10 16.01 0.49 2.02
C LYS A 10 15.58 1.64 2.92
N LEU A 11 16.41 2.68 3.04
CA LEU A 11 16.03 3.88 3.78
C LEU A 11 14.83 4.57 3.12
N LYS A 12 14.85 4.77 1.80
CA LYS A 12 13.70 5.35 1.08
C LYS A 12 12.43 4.51 1.25
N MET A 13 12.51 3.18 1.10
CA MET A 13 11.38 2.29 1.34
C MET A 13 10.76 2.51 2.72
N LYS A 14 11.60 2.64 3.76
CA LYS A 14 11.14 2.94 5.12
C LYS A 14 10.44 4.29 5.21
N LEU A 15 10.91 5.31 4.51
CA LEU A 15 10.26 6.63 4.50
C LEU A 15 8.86 6.55 3.88
N TYR A 16 8.68 5.85 2.75
CA TYR A 16 7.35 5.65 2.13
C TYR A 16 6.41 4.86 3.03
N ILE A 17 6.91 3.84 3.74
CA ILE A 17 6.12 3.11 4.74
C ILE A 17 5.68 4.04 5.86
N ASN A 18 6.58 4.87 6.39
CA ASN A 18 6.23 5.81 7.48
C ASN A 18 5.16 6.81 7.01
N VAL A 19 5.31 7.40 5.82
CA VAL A 19 4.27 8.28 5.22
C VAL A 19 2.92 7.57 5.16
N ALA A 20 2.89 6.34 4.63
CA ALA A 20 1.65 5.57 4.53
C ALA A 20 1.06 5.25 5.92
N CYS A 21 1.90 4.87 6.89
CA CYS A 21 1.45 4.59 8.25
C CYS A 21 0.86 5.82 8.94
N ASP A 22 1.46 7.00 8.76
CA ASP A 22 0.96 8.24 9.37
C ASP A 22 -0.36 8.69 8.70
N ILE A 23 -0.50 8.56 7.36
CA ILE A 23 -1.77 8.82 6.66
C ILE A 23 -2.87 7.88 7.15
N LEU A 24 -2.56 6.60 7.35
CA LEU A 24 -3.51 5.57 7.77
C LEU A 24 -3.73 5.51 9.29
N GLU A 25 -2.96 6.28 10.05
CA GLU A 25 -2.96 6.26 11.54
C GLU A 25 -2.73 4.85 12.11
N ILE A 26 -1.81 4.09 11.50
CA ILE A 26 -1.47 2.73 11.93
C ILE A 26 -0.05 2.64 12.51
N PRO A 27 0.23 1.72 13.44
CA PRO A 27 1.58 1.45 13.89
C PRO A 27 2.46 0.98 12.74
N THR A 28 3.72 1.44 12.72
CA THR A 28 4.69 0.97 11.71
C THR A 28 4.91 -0.54 11.85
N PRO A 29 4.68 -1.33 10.79
CA PRO A 29 4.89 -2.79 10.81
C PRO A 29 6.38 -3.14 10.84
N TYR A 30 6.70 -4.40 11.14
CA TYR A 30 8.05 -4.93 10.96
C TYR A 30 8.40 -5.05 9.48
N ILE A 31 9.48 -4.40 9.06
CA ILE A 31 9.89 -4.34 7.64
C ILE A 31 10.98 -5.36 7.37
N HIS A 32 10.76 -6.22 6.38
CA HIS A 32 11.71 -7.18 5.86
C HIS A 32 12.02 -6.87 4.40
N TYR A 33 13.29 -6.79 4.05
CA TYR A 33 13.76 -6.39 2.72
C TYR A 33 14.04 -7.57 1.78
N ARG A 34 13.36 -8.69 2.02
CA ARG A 34 13.45 -9.92 1.19
C ARG A 34 12.13 -10.67 1.28
N ILE A 35 11.61 -11.08 0.15
CA ILE A 35 10.41 -11.91 0.05
C ILE A 35 10.68 -13.32 0.61
N PRO A 36 9.73 -13.93 1.32
CA PRO A 36 9.82 -15.32 1.76
C PRO A 36 10.00 -16.29 0.59
N LYS A 37 10.68 -17.40 0.81
CA LYS A 37 10.99 -18.40 -0.25
C LYS A 37 9.76 -18.98 -0.96
N GLY A 38 8.62 -19.02 -0.30
CA GLY A 38 7.36 -19.53 -0.88
C GLY A 38 6.67 -18.56 -1.86
N GLU A 39 7.14 -17.31 -1.94
CA GLU A 39 6.45 -16.20 -2.64
C GLU A 39 7.38 -15.46 -3.63
N PRO A 40 8.17 -16.17 -4.45
CA PRO A 40 9.29 -15.57 -5.20
C PRO A 40 8.87 -14.52 -6.24
N ASN A 41 7.61 -14.55 -6.67
CA ASN A 41 7.09 -13.65 -7.71
C ASN A 41 6.43 -12.38 -7.13
N ASN A 42 6.27 -12.29 -5.81
CA ASN A 42 5.65 -11.13 -5.18
C ASN A 42 6.65 -9.98 -5.06
N LEU A 43 6.16 -8.77 -5.25
CA LEU A 43 6.94 -7.54 -5.01
C LEU A 43 6.91 -7.16 -3.54
N GLY A 44 5.76 -7.32 -2.91
CA GLY A 44 5.52 -7.19 -1.49
C GLY A 44 4.57 -8.27 -1.00
N VAL A 45 4.53 -8.48 0.30
CA VAL A 45 3.54 -9.34 0.96
C VAL A 45 3.44 -8.97 2.44
N THR A 46 2.21 -8.92 2.93
CA THR A 46 1.88 -8.62 4.32
C THR A 46 1.42 -9.86 5.05
N TYR A 47 1.98 -10.09 6.25
CA TYR A 47 1.55 -11.16 7.15
C TYR A 47 1.30 -10.62 8.56
N LYS A 48 0.32 -11.20 9.23
CA LYS A 48 0.14 -11.05 10.66
C LYS A 48 0.79 -12.23 11.40
N LYS A 49 1.60 -11.94 12.43
CA LYS A 49 2.24 -12.94 13.29
C LYS A 49 2.00 -12.54 14.75
N GLY A 50 1.09 -13.26 15.42
CA GLY A 50 0.59 -12.84 16.73
C GLY A 50 -0.12 -11.50 16.63
N ASP A 51 0.30 -10.55 17.46
CA ASP A 51 -0.27 -9.19 17.49
C ASP A 51 0.44 -8.21 16.55
N TYR A 52 1.40 -8.67 15.77
CA TYR A 52 2.27 -7.82 14.95
C TYR A 52 2.08 -8.06 13.47
N TYR A 53 2.18 -6.98 12.69
CA TYR A 53 2.19 -7.03 11.23
C TYR A 53 3.61 -6.98 10.70
N HIS A 54 3.87 -7.75 9.65
CA HIS A 54 5.15 -7.87 8.99
C HIS A 54 4.95 -7.63 7.49
N ILE A 55 5.69 -6.67 6.95
CA ILE A 55 5.75 -6.41 5.50
C ILE A 55 7.07 -6.95 4.98
N TYR A 56 7.02 -7.77 3.94
CA TYR A 56 8.17 -8.30 3.21
C TYR A 56 8.20 -7.65 1.83
N LEU A 57 9.34 -7.11 1.42
CA LEU A 57 9.48 -6.35 0.17
C LEU A 57 10.70 -6.83 -0.61
N ASN A 58 10.59 -6.92 -1.93
CA ASN A 58 11.71 -7.24 -2.82
C ASN A 58 12.59 -5.99 -3.03
N SER A 59 13.53 -5.73 -2.10
CA SER A 59 14.40 -4.54 -2.18
C SER A 59 15.34 -4.52 -3.39
N GLU A 60 15.46 -5.62 -4.13
CA GLU A 60 16.29 -5.74 -5.33
C GLU A 60 15.50 -5.53 -6.62
N TYR A 61 14.17 -5.25 -6.55
CA TYR A 61 13.34 -4.99 -7.72
C TYR A 61 13.85 -3.78 -8.50
N GLU A 62 13.95 -3.89 -9.83
CA GLU A 62 14.64 -2.90 -10.66
C GLU A 62 13.93 -1.55 -10.71
N ASN A 63 12.60 -1.55 -10.85
CA ASN A 63 11.82 -0.32 -10.93
C ASN A 63 11.53 0.26 -9.53
N GLU A 64 12.27 1.31 -9.17
CA GLU A 64 12.13 1.97 -7.86
C GLU A 64 10.75 2.58 -7.63
N ALA A 65 10.12 3.16 -8.67
CA ALA A 65 8.80 3.77 -8.52
C ALA A 65 7.75 2.71 -8.14
N ILE A 66 7.76 1.57 -8.81
CA ILE A 66 6.88 0.44 -8.50
C ILE A 66 7.17 -0.12 -7.11
N LEU A 67 8.45 -0.23 -6.73
CA LEU A 67 8.84 -0.71 -5.41
C LEU A 67 8.36 0.22 -4.28
N TYR A 68 8.51 1.54 -4.45
CA TYR A 68 8.09 2.50 -3.43
C TYR A 68 6.56 2.59 -3.34
N ASN A 69 5.86 2.48 -4.46
CA ASN A 69 4.41 2.34 -4.47
C ASN A 69 3.96 1.07 -3.73
N ALA A 70 4.64 -0.07 -3.95
CA ALA A 70 4.34 -1.31 -3.24
C ALA A 70 4.54 -1.17 -1.71
N CYS A 71 5.46 -0.34 -1.24
CA CYS A 71 5.59 -0.07 0.19
C CYS A 71 4.30 0.49 0.80
N MET A 72 3.63 1.40 0.10
CA MET A 72 2.38 2.00 0.55
C MET A 72 1.19 1.05 0.37
N HIS A 73 1.17 0.31 -0.71
CA HIS A 73 0.19 -0.76 -0.97
C HIS A 73 0.15 -1.79 0.18
N GLU A 74 1.31 -2.28 0.61
CA GLU A 74 1.40 -3.22 1.73
C GLU A 74 0.94 -2.62 3.07
N CYS A 75 1.19 -1.32 3.30
CA CYS A 75 0.64 -0.62 4.47
C CYS A 75 -0.90 -0.59 4.44
N ARG A 76 -1.51 -0.43 3.26
CA ARG A 76 -2.98 -0.49 3.14
C ARG A 76 -3.52 -1.86 3.50
N HIS A 77 -2.83 -2.96 3.16
CA HIS A 77 -3.21 -4.30 3.61
C HIS A 77 -3.12 -4.46 5.15
N VAL A 78 -2.12 -3.85 5.79
CA VAL A 78 -2.07 -3.79 7.27
C VAL A 78 -3.30 -3.07 7.80
N TYR A 79 -3.65 -1.90 7.26
CA TYR A 79 -4.83 -1.13 7.67
C TYR A 79 -6.12 -1.95 7.50
N GLN A 80 -6.35 -2.52 6.33
CA GLN A 80 -7.53 -3.35 6.03
C GLN A 80 -7.68 -4.49 7.05
N SER A 81 -6.60 -5.21 7.31
CA SER A 81 -6.61 -6.31 8.30
C SER A 81 -6.90 -5.80 9.71
N MET A 82 -6.24 -4.71 10.13
CA MET A 82 -6.46 -4.11 11.46
C MET A 82 -7.92 -3.66 11.63
N VAL A 83 -8.48 -2.99 10.63
CA VAL A 83 -9.87 -2.50 10.71
C VAL A 83 -10.86 -3.65 10.73
N CYS A 84 -10.70 -4.66 9.87
CA CYS A 84 -11.59 -5.83 9.83
C CYS A 84 -11.61 -6.65 11.15
N GLU A 85 -10.55 -6.58 11.94
CA GLU A 85 -10.47 -7.27 13.24
C GLU A 85 -11.11 -6.49 14.39
N ARG A 86 -11.44 -5.23 14.21
CA ARG A 86 -12.00 -4.38 15.26
C ARG A 86 -13.48 -4.59 15.44
N LYS A 87 -13.94 -4.54 16.69
CA LYS A 87 -15.38 -4.61 17.02
C LYS A 87 -16.15 -3.37 16.54
N ASP A 88 -15.47 -2.24 16.42
CA ASP A 88 -15.99 -0.95 15.99
C ASP A 88 -15.64 -0.62 14.52
N ALA A 89 -15.30 -1.62 13.70
CA ALA A 89 -14.90 -1.46 12.30
C ALA A 89 -15.86 -0.56 11.50
N TYR A 90 -17.17 -0.74 11.69
CA TYR A 90 -18.21 0.03 10.99
C TYR A 90 -18.34 1.50 11.42
N LEU A 91 -17.58 1.93 12.43
CA LEU A 91 -17.43 3.35 12.79
C LEU A 91 -16.23 3.99 12.08
N ILE A 92 -15.36 3.17 11.48
CA ILE A 92 -14.13 3.59 10.83
C ILE A 92 -14.31 3.64 9.32
N GLU A 93 -14.89 2.58 8.76
CA GLU A 93 -15.15 2.43 7.32
C GLU A 93 -16.61 2.06 7.07
N PRO A 94 -17.20 2.40 5.92
CA PRO A 94 -18.55 1.99 5.56
C PRO A 94 -18.74 0.47 5.65
N LYS A 95 -19.92 0.06 6.11
CA LYS A 95 -20.24 -1.37 6.33
C LYS A 95 -20.00 -2.21 5.06
N GLU A 96 -20.42 -1.73 3.91
CA GLU A 96 -20.24 -2.40 2.62
C GLU A 96 -18.78 -2.58 2.23
N VAL A 97 -17.90 -1.66 2.62
CA VAL A 97 -16.45 -1.75 2.41
C VAL A 97 -15.88 -2.85 3.29
N ILE A 98 -16.19 -2.83 4.60
CA ILE A 98 -15.73 -3.84 5.56
C ILE A 98 -16.20 -5.24 5.16
N ASP A 99 -17.49 -5.39 4.84
CA ASP A 99 -18.05 -6.69 4.45
C ASP A 99 -17.35 -7.21 3.18
N SER A 100 -17.06 -6.34 2.21
CA SER A 100 -16.35 -6.73 0.99
C SER A 100 -14.90 -7.16 1.25
N TRP A 101 -14.19 -6.50 2.18
CA TRP A 101 -12.84 -6.90 2.56
C TRP A 101 -12.83 -8.24 3.31
N ILE A 102 -13.75 -8.44 4.28
CA ILE A 102 -13.87 -9.70 5.02
C ILE A 102 -14.17 -10.86 4.06
N GLU A 103 -15.14 -10.70 3.16
CA GLU A 103 -15.47 -11.72 2.15
C GLU A 103 -14.27 -12.02 1.26
N ASN A 104 -13.55 -10.97 0.81
CA ASN A 104 -12.41 -11.14 -0.06
C ASN A 104 -11.23 -11.82 0.65
N PHE A 105 -10.95 -11.51 1.92
CA PHE A 105 -9.93 -12.23 2.69
C PHE A 105 -10.23 -13.74 2.82
N MET A 106 -11.50 -14.12 2.90
CA MET A 106 -11.93 -15.53 2.93
C MET A 106 -11.84 -16.22 1.56
N THR A 107 -11.97 -15.48 0.46
CA THR A 107 -12.02 -15.97 -0.93
C THR A 107 -10.86 -15.49 -1.78
N TYR A 108 -9.78 -15.06 -1.14
CA TYR A 108 -8.64 -14.43 -1.77
C TYR A 108 -8.03 -15.28 -2.89
N LYS A 109 -7.76 -14.64 -4.01
CA LYS A 109 -7.14 -15.24 -5.19
C LYS A 109 -5.72 -14.71 -5.32
N ASP A 110 -4.78 -15.59 -5.61
CA ASP A 110 -3.38 -15.25 -5.77
C ASP A 110 -3.06 -14.48 -7.07
N VAL A 111 -1.83 -14.02 -7.19
CA VAL A 111 -1.31 -13.23 -8.33
C VAL A 111 -1.40 -13.93 -9.69
N PHE A 112 -1.59 -15.25 -9.73
CA PHE A 112 -1.77 -16.00 -10.98
C PHE A 112 -3.20 -15.93 -11.51
N ASN A 113 -4.14 -15.39 -10.73
CA ASN A 113 -5.52 -15.23 -11.17
C ASN A 113 -5.65 -13.99 -12.07
N LYS A 114 -6.33 -14.13 -13.22
CA LYS A 114 -6.49 -13.07 -14.22
C LYS A 114 -7.12 -11.77 -13.65
N ASN A 115 -7.92 -11.87 -12.60
CA ASN A 115 -8.62 -10.73 -11.99
C ASN A 115 -8.07 -10.42 -10.59
N TYR A 116 -6.84 -10.80 -10.30
CA TYR A 116 -6.20 -10.57 -9.01
C TYR A 116 -6.29 -9.10 -8.57
N GLU A 117 -5.86 -8.18 -9.43
CA GLU A 117 -5.81 -6.74 -9.12
C GLU A 117 -7.19 -6.06 -8.96
N LEU A 118 -8.27 -6.73 -9.39
CA LEU A 118 -9.65 -6.24 -9.29
C LEU A 118 -10.37 -6.74 -8.03
N GLN A 119 -9.73 -7.56 -7.23
CA GLN A 119 -10.28 -7.97 -5.94
C GLN A 119 -10.45 -6.75 -5.01
N PRO A 120 -11.50 -6.67 -4.18
CA PRO A 120 -11.76 -5.51 -3.34
C PRO A 120 -10.56 -5.04 -2.51
N VAL A 121 -9.85 -5.95 -1.85
CA VAL A 121 -8.67 -5.60 -1.02
C VAL A 121 -7.49 -5.14 -1.88
N GLU A 122 -7.27 -5.77 -3.04
CA GLU A 122 -6.17 -5.41 -3.95
C GLU A 122 -6.43 -4.07 -4.63
N LEU A 123 -7.64 -3.88 -5.19
CA LEU A 123 -8.02 -2.64 -5.85
C LEU A 123 -7.90 -1.44 -4.90
N ASP A 124 -8.33 -1.59 -3.65
CA ASP A 124 -8.22 -0.55 -2.64
C ASP A 124 -6.75 -0.29 -2.27
N ALA A 125 -5.91 -1.31 -2.14
CA ALA A 125 -4.50 -1.16 -1.83
C ALA A 125 -3.71 -0.53 -3.00
N TYR A 126 -3.98 -0.93 -4.25
CA TYR A 126 -3.42 -0.28 -5.44
C TYR A 126 -3.87 1.18 -5.53
N ALA A 127 -5.16 1.46 -5.27
CA ALA A 127 -5.68 2.83 -5.32
C ALA A 127 -5.03 3.71 -4.27
N PHE A 128 -4.83 3.23 -3.05
CA PHE A 128 -4.16 3.97 -1.99
C PHE A 128 -2.69 4.26 -2.37
N GLY A 129 -1.93 3.25 -2.78
CA GLY A 129 -0.54 3.43 -3.19
C GLY A 129 -0.40 4.43 -4.34
N ASP A 130 -1.21 4.27 -5.41
CA ASP A 130 -1.19 5.16 -6.57
C ASP A 130 -1.64 6.59 -6.19
N TYR A 131 -2.68 6.73 -5.36
CA TYR A 131 -3.18 8.03 -4.91
C TYR A 131 -2.11 8.81 -4.13
N VAL A 132 -1.53 8.21 -3.09
CA VAL A 132 -0.50 8.85 -2.27
C VAL A 132 0.71 9.20 -3.11
N PHE A 133 1.18 8.25 -3.93
CA PHE A 133 2.38 8.43 -4.75
C PHE A 133 2.20 9.53 -5.81
N ASN A 134 1.04 9.53 -6.50
CA ASN A 134 0.72 10.57 -7.49
C ASN A 134 0.56 11.95 -6.85
N THR A 135 -0.01 12.03 -5.64
CA THR A 135 -0.16 13.26 -4.87
C THR A 135 1.20 13.82 -4.48
N MET A 136 2.10 12.99 -3.96
CA MET A 136 3.46 13.39 -3.58
C MET A 136 4.26 13.97 -4.74
N TYR A 137 4.07 13.46 -5.95
CA TYR A 137 4.83 13.90 -7.14
C TYR A 137 4.03 14.82 -8.07
N ASN A 138 2.78 15.13 -7.73
CA ASN A 138 1.86 15.94 -8.53
C ASN A 138 1.75 15.46 -10.00
N GLN A 139 1.78 14.15 -10.23
CA GLN A 139 1.67 13.52 -11.55
C GLN A 139 1.33 12.04 -11.46
N GLU A 140 0.78 11.45 -12.54
CA GLU A 140 0.62 10.00 -12.66
C GLU A 140 2.00 9.34 -12.81
N VAL A 141 2.50 8.70 -11.74
CA VAL A 141 3.84 8.10 -11.71
C VAL A 141 3.85 6.70 -12.31
N ILE A 142 2.78 5.92 -12.09
CA ILE A 142 2.65 4.55 -12.59
C ILE A 142 1.41 4.47 -13.48
N PRO A 143 1.56 4.55 -14.81
CA PRO A 143 0.42 4.43 -15.74
C PRO A 143 -0.22 3.05 -15.66
N ARG A 144 -1.51 3.00 -15.33
CA ARG A 144 -2.29 1.76 -15.29
C ARG A 144 -3.07 1.57 -16.58
N LYS A 145 -3.32 0.30 -16.96
CA LYS A 145 -4.09 -0.08 -18.15
C LYS A 145 -5.44 -0.67 -17.76
N GLU A 146 -6.38 -0.68 -18.71
CA GLU A 146 -7.64 -1.43 -18.53
C GLU A 146 -7.37 -2.94 -18.44
N PRO A 147 -8.17 -3.68 -17.67
CA PRO A 147 -9.40 -3.26 -16.99
C PRO A 147 -9.21 -2.60 -15.62
N LEU A 148 -7.99 -2.50 -15.10
CA LEU A 148 -7.70 -1.95 -13.77
C LEU A 148 -7.87 -0.43 -13.70
N ARG A 149 -7.49 0.31 -14.74
CA ARG A 149 -7.42 1.79 -14.73
C ARG A 149 -8.71 2.47 -14.29
N THR A 150 -9.84 2.12 -14.90
CA THR A 150 -11.14 2.78 -14.64
C THR A 150 -11.60 2.59 -13.20
N PRO A 151 -11.67 1.37 -12.62
CA PRO A 151 -12.05 1.18 -11.22
C PRO A 151 -11.05 1.81 -10.24
N LEU A 152 -9.76 1.80 -10.58
CA LEU A 152 -8.71 2.39 -9.76
C LEU A 152 -8.89 3.91 -9.63
N ILE A 153 -9.11 4.63 -10.73
CA ILE A 153 -9.35 6.08 -10.72
C ILE A 153 -10.59 6.42 -9.89
N LYS A 154 -11.65 5.61 -9.99
CA LYS A 154 -12.83 5.80 -9.16
C LYS A 154 -12.49 5.68 -7.67
N LYS A 155 -11.76 4.63 -7.29
CA LYS A 155 -11.38 4.40 -5.90
C LYS A 155 -10.42 5.48 -5.37
N MET A 156 -9.48 5.96 -6.18
CA MET A 156 -8.60 7.07 -5.81
C MET A 156 -9.38 8.36 -5.47
N LYS A 157 -10.48 8.65 -6.18
CA LYS A 157 -11.34 9.80 -5.88
C LYS A 157 -12.10 9.64 -4.55
N GLU A 158 -12.47 8.41 -4.19
CA GLU A 158 -13.04 8.11 -2.88
C GLU A 158 -12.01 8.36 -1.78
N LEU A 159 -10.78 7.83 -1.95
CA LEU A 159 -9.67 8.03 -1.02
C LEU A 159 -9.26 9.51 -0.85
N GLU A 160 -9.37 10.33 -1.91
CA GLU A 160 -9.10 11.77 -1.82
C GLU A 160 -10.07 12.50 -0.87
N MET A 161 -11.30 11.99 -0.68
CA MET A 161 -12.24 12.54 0.31
C MET A 161 -11.85 12.20 1.74
N ASP A 162 -11.31 10.99 1.95
CA ASP A 162 -10.88 10.53 3.27
C ASP A 162 -9.50 11.08 3.66
N TYR A 163 -8.61 11.20 2.67
CA TYR A 163 -7.23 11.68 2.81
C TYR A 163 -6.97 12.85 1.85
N PRO A 164 -7.32 14.10 2.22
CA PRO A 164 -7.13 15.27 1.35
C PRO A 164 -5.67 15.43 0.91
N LYS A 165 -5.45 15.94 -0.32
CA LYS A 165 -4.10 16.10 -0.89
C LYS A 165 -3.15 16.89 0.02
N ASP A 166 -3.65 17.96 0.64
CA ASP A 166 -2.83 18.79 1.52
C ASP A 166 -2.34 17.99 2.73
N LEU A 167 -3.17 17.10 3.32
CA LEU A 167 -2.77 16.19 4.39
C LEU A 167 -1.63 15.27 3.91
N VAL A 168 -1.80 14.64 2.74
CA VAL A 168 -0.78 13.74 2.17
C VAL A 168 0.53 14.47 1.94
N ILE A 169 0.48 15.69 1.38
CA ILE A 169 1.66 16.51 1.11
C ILE A 169 2.34 16.93 2.42
N ASP A 170 1.59 17.36 3.41
CA ASP A 170 2.16 17.82 4.68
C ASP A 170 2.84 16.68 5.45
N ILE A 171 2.23 15.50 5.51
CA ILE A 171 2.86 14.31 6.09
C ILE A 171 4.12 13.93 5.28
N ALA A 172 4.06 13.96 3.95
CA ALA A 172 5.22 13.61 3.13
C ALA A 172 6.41 14.57 3.31
N LYS A 173 6.17 15.86 3.56
CA LYS A 173 7.23 16.86 3.84
C LYS A 173 8.03 16.54 5.09
N ASP A 174 7.43 15.93 6.09
CA ASP A 174 8.11 15.54 7.34
C ASP A 174 9.20 14.49 7.09
N TYR A 175 9.04 13.67 6.05
CA TYR A 175 9.97 12.58 5.69
C TYR A 175 10.87 12.88 4.51
N PHE A 176 10.38 13.67 3.57
CA PHE A 176 11.11 14.02 2.35
C PHE A 176 11.32 15.54 2.31
N LYS A 177 12.56 15.96 1.96
CA LYS A 177 12.81 17.36 1.62
C LYS A 177 12.18 17.64 0.26
N MET A 178 10.91 17.95 0.27
CA MET A 178 10.17 18.32 -0.94
C MET A 178 10.17 19.85 -1.03
N ASP A 179 10.89 20.40 -2.01
CA ASP A 179 10.71 21.78 -2.45
C ASP A 179 9.38 21.81 -3.24
N VAL A 180 8.39 22.53 -2.71
CA VAL A 180 7.08 22.76 -3.35
C VAL A 180 7.14 24.08 -4.06
#